data_1a3ee2d80254f30e12723103b584cfdc
#
_entry.id   1a3ee2d80254f30e12723103b584cfdc
#
_cell.length_a   1.000
_cell.length_b   1.000
_cell.length_c   1.000
_cell.angle_alpha   90.00
_cell.angle_beta   90.00
_cell.angle_gamma   90.00
#
_symmetry.space_group_name_H-M   'P 1'
#
loop_
_entity.id
_entity.type
_entity.pdbx_description
1 polymer ?
#
loop_
_entity_poly.entity_id
_entity_poly.type
_entity_poly.pdbx_seq_one_letter_code
_entity_poly.pdbx_strand_id
1 'polypeptide(L)'
;FDDEKWRPEVGDTEFFFFDRAFLENLVIAKYRLNQQDLTQDEFDILCKLAHGIASLMPPVDKYLYLDCSVSTIIEHMRQRGREYEDDLDLMYVYELKELYDEWAKTLPPERTLRINMDGGEYDLNEIVRFLEA
;
A
#
# COMPACT_ATOMS: atom_id res chain seq x y z
N PHE A 1 -0.09 -19.20 -15.63
CA PHE A 1 0.62 -17.94 -15.43
C PHE A 1 1.94 -18.04 -16.16
N ASP A 2 2.09 -17.23 -17.20
CA ASP A 2 3.33 -17.13 -17.96
C ASP A 2 4.31 -16.27 -17.15
N ASP A 3 5.19 -16.92 -16.40
CA ASP A 3 6.15 -16.27 -15.50
C ASP A 3 7.04 -15.23 -16.21
N GLU A 4 7.24 -15.39 -17.51
CA GLU A 4 8.07 -14.47 -18.30
C GLU A 4 7.39 -13.11 -18.53
N LYS A 5 6.06 -13.04 -18.51
CA LYS A 5 5.33 -11.78 -18.72
C LYS A 5 5.23 -10.90 -17.47
N TRP A 6 5.49 -11.48 -16.30
CA TRP A 6 5.33 -10.79 -15.01
C TRP A 6 6.62 -10.30 -14.39
N ARG A 7 7.75 -10.75 -14.88
CA ARG A 7 9.04 -10.23 -14.44
C ARG A 7 9.39 -9.04 -15.32
N PRO A 8 9.37 -7.81 -14.77
CA PRO A 8 9.99 -6.72 -15.49
C PRO A 8 11.44 -7.14 -15.76
N GLU A 9 11.88 -6.98 -16.99
CA GLU A 9 13.30 -7.07 -17.29
C GLU A 9 14.02 -5.95 -16.53
N VAL A 10 14.40 -6.27 -15.30
CA VAL A 10 15.16 -5.37 -14.42
C VAL A 10 16.62 -5.37 -14.86
N GLY A 11 16.88 -5.34 -16.19
CA GLY A 11 18.24 -5.33 -16.70
C GLY A 11 19.04 -4.15 -16.16
N ASP A 12 19.45 -3.27 -17.02
CA ASP A 12 20.26 -2.09 -16.67
C ASP A 12 19.44 -0.91 -16.12
N THR A 13 18.21 -1.15 -15.64
CA THR A 13 17.34 -0.12 -15.06
C THR A 13 17.78 0.17 -13.63
N GLU A 14 18.11 1.42 -13.31
CA GLU A 14 18.53 1.83 -11.97
C GLU A 14 17.41 1.66 -10.94
N PHE A 15 16.15 1.98 -11.30
CA PHE A 15 15.01 1.89 -10.43
C PHE A 15 13.78 1.35 -11.16
N PHE A 16 13.02 0.52 -10.45
CA PHE A 16 11.70 0.07 -10.87
C PHE A 16 10.69 0.38 -9.78
N PHE A 17 9.66 1.16 -10.10
CA PHE A 17 8.63 1.57 -9.15
C PHE A 17 7.35 0.79 -9.38
N PHE A 18 6.81 0.21 -8.30
CA PHE A 18 5.46 -0.32 -8.29
C PHE A 18 4.52 0.66 -7.59
N ASP A 19 3.42 0.99 -8.23
CA ASP A 19 2.32 1.68 -7.59
C ASP A 19 1.54 0.65 -6.77
N ARG A 20 1.68 0.73 -5.45
CA ARG A 20 1.22 -0.18 -4.42
C ARG A 20 2.05 -1.46 -4.27
N ALA A 21 2.28 -1.83 -3.02
CA ALA A 21 2.87 -3.11 -2.67
C ALA A 21 1.84 -4.24 -2.81
N PHE A 22 2.25 -5.39 -3.31
CA PHE A 22 1.33 -6.51 -3.53
C PHE A 22 0.60 -6.94 -2.25
N LEU A 23 1.33 -7.08 -1.15
CA LEU A 23 0.74 -7.50 0.14
C LEU A 23 -0.18 -6.46 0.78
N GLU A 24 -0.20 -5.24 0.29
CA GLU A 24 -1.16 -4.21 0.69
C GLU A 24 -2.62 -4.67 0.47
N ASN A 25 -2.86 -5.56 -0.49
CA ASN A 25 -4.19 -6.13 -0.71
C ASN A 25 -4.74 -6.84 0.53
N LEU A 26 -3.88 -7.33 1.41
CA LEU A 26 -4.31 -7.95 2.67
C LEU A 26 -4.90 -6.95 3.66
N VAL A 27 -4.61 -5.67 3.53
CA VAL A 27 -5.25 -4.61 4.32
C VAL A 27 -6.74 -4.55 4.01
N ILE A 28 -7.08 -4.57 2.73
CA ILE A 28 -8.49 -4.58 2.28
C ILE A 28 -9.18 -5.88 2.71
N ALA A 29 -8.50 -7.01 2.58
CA ALA A 29 -9.05 -8.30 3.04
C ALA A 29 -9.31 -8.29 4.54
N LYS A 30 -8.43 -7.68 5.34
CA LYS A 30 -8.63 -7.52 6.79
C LYS A 30 -9.84 -6.64 7.10
N TYR A 31 -10.01 -5.55 6.36
CA TYR A 31 -11.22 -4.73 6.47
C TYR A 31 -12.48 -5.55 6.22
N ARG A 32 -12.49 -6.35 5.15
CA ARG A 32 -13.63 -7.23 4.83
C ARG A 32 -13.90 -8.27 5.90
N LEU A 33 -12.84 -8.84 6.50
CA LEU A 33 -12.98 -9.74 7.64
C LEU A 33 -13.65 -9.04 8.83
N ASN A 34 -13.22 -7.83 9.15
CA ASN A 34 -13.78 -7.04 10.25
C ASN A 34 -15.25 -6.67 10.03
N GLN A 35 -15.66 -6.49 8.77
CA GLN A 35 -17.06 -6.24 8.39
C GLN A 35 -17.88 -7.53 8.27
N GLN A 36 -17.32 -8.68 8.55
CA GLN A 36 -17.96 -10.00 8.41
C GLN A 36 -18.35 -10.37 6.95
N ASP A 37 -17.72 -9.72 5.98
CA ASP A 37 -17.86 -10.07 4.56
C ASP A 37 -17.01 -11.28 4.17
N LEU A 38 -16.01 -11.61 4.98
CA LEU A 38 -15.18 -12.80 4.88
C LEU A 38 -15.22 -13.56 6.21
N THR A 39 -15.17 -14.89 6.12
CA THR A 39 -14.92 -15.72 7.29
C THR A 39 -13.42 -15.74 7.63
N GLN A 40 -13.09 -16.13 8.86
CA GLN A 40 -11.69 -16.30 9.25
C GLN A 40 -10.95 -17.30 8.36
N ASP A 41 -11.61 -18.40 7.99
CA ASP A 41 -11.01 -19.42 7.12
C ASP A 41 -10.71 -18.87 5.72
N GLU A 42 -11.63 -18.10 5.16
CA GLU A 42 -11.43 -17.44 3.87
C GLU A 42 -10.28 -16.43 3.92
N PHE A 43 -10.21 -15.65 4.99
CA PHE A 43 -9.11 -14.70 5.19
C PHE A 43 -7.75 -15.43 5.31
N ASP A 44 -7.70 -16.52 6.06
CA ASP A 44 -6.47 -17.31 6.22
C ASP A 44 -6.00 -17.90 4.88
N ILE A 45 -6.92 -18.36 4.04
CA ILE A 45 -6.62 -18.84 2.69
C ILE A 45 -6.07 -17.70 1.82
N LEU A 46 -6.68 -16.52 1.87
CA LEU A 46 -6.21 -15.35 1.13
C LEU A 46 -4.80 -14.95 1.56
N CYS A 47 -4.50 -14.97 2.87
CA CYS A 47 -3.17 -14.67 3.38
C CYS A 47 -2.12 -15.66 2.84
N LYS A 48 -2.42 -16.96 2.88
CA LYS A 48 -1.52 -17.99 2.37
C LYS A 48 -1.28 -17.84 0.88
N LEU A 49 -2.34 -17.60 0.12
CA LEU A 49 -2.26 -17.40 -1.33
C LEU A 49 -1.43 -16.16 -1.66
N ALA A 50 -1.70 -15.03 -0.99
CA ALA A 50 -0.99 -13.78 -1.23
C ALA A 50 0.50 -13.90 -0.92
N HIS A 51 0.88 -14.52 0.19
CA HIS A 51 2.28 -14.76 0.55
C HIS A 51 2.95 -15.74 -0.42
N GLY A 52 2.23 -16.76 -0.89
CA GLY A 52 2.72 -17.68 -1.90
C GLY A 52 3.03 -16.97 -3.22
N ILE A 53 2.13 -16.12 -3.69
CA ILE A 53 2.34 -15.31 -4.90
C ILE A 53 3.51 -14.32 -4.70
N ALA A 54 3.54 -13.63 -3.56
CA ALA A 54 4.61 -12.68 -3.26
C ALA A 54 6.00 -13.33 -3.26
N SER A 55 6.10 -14.60 -2.85
CA SER A 55 7.37 -15.34 -2.86
C SER A 55 7.90 -15.59 -4.28
N LEU A 56 7.03 -15.55 -5.29
CA LEU A 56 7.39 -15.69 -6.70
C LEU A 56 7.71 -14.36 -7.38
N MET A 57 7.41 -13.25 -6.73
CA MET A 57 7.68 -11.91 -7.24
C MET A 57 9.11 -11.47 -6.90
N PRO A 58 9.70 -10.55 -7.66
CA PRO A 58 10.96 -9.94 -7.28
C PRO A 58 10.87 -9.32 -5.88
N PRO A 59 11.90 -9.46 -5.04
CA PRO A 59 11.88 -8.85 -3.71
C PRO A 59 11.84 -7.33 -3.81
N VAL A 60 11.13 -6.71 -2.87
CA VAL A 60 11.09 -5.25 -2.76
C VAL A 60 12.32 -4.79 -1.98
N ASP A 61 13.12 -3.93 -2.59
CA ASP A 61 14.33 -3.41 -1.95
C ASP A 61 13.98 -2.27 -0.98
N LYS A 62 13.07 -1.39 -1.37
CA LYS A 62 12.69 -0.23 -0.57
C LYS A 62 11.21 0.09 -0.71
N TYR A 63 10.64 0.62 0.36
CA TYR A 63 9.25 1.07 0.43
C TYR A 63 9.19 2.58 0.64
N LEU A 64 8.38 3.24 -0.16
CA LEU A 64 7.98 4.63 0.09
C LEU A 64 6.53 4.59 0.58
N TYR A 65 6.34 4.91 1.86
CA TYR A 65 5.00 4.94 2.46
C TYR A 65 4.50 6.37 2.55
N LEU A 66 3.50 6.69 1.73
CA LEU A 66 2.88 8.01 1.72
C LEU A 66 1.83 8.06 2.82
N ASP A 67 2.13 8.81 3.86
CA ASP A 67 1.28 8.91 5.05
C ASP A 67 0.61 10.29 5.12
N CYS A 68 -0.65 10.30 5.50
CA CYS A 68 -1.40 11.53 5.73
C CYS A 68 -2.55 11.30 6.72
N SER A 69 -3.03 12.39 7.29
CA SER A 69 -4.19 12.34 8.19
C SER A 69 -5.48 11.99 7.44
N VAL A 70 -6.49 11.52 8.17
CA VAL A 70 -7.81 11.25 7.61
C VAL A 70 -8.42 12.49 6.95
N SER A 71 -8.25 13.67 7.56
CA SER A 71 -8.74 14.93 6.98
C SER A 71 -8.13 15.22 5.61
N THR A 72 -6.84 14.97 5.44
CA THR A 72 -6.15 15.12 4.16
C THR A 72 -6.65 14.10 3.14
N ILE A 73 -6.86 12.86 3.54
CA ILE A 73 -7.43 11.82 2.67
C ILE A 73 -8.79 12.27 2.14
N ILE A 74 -9.68 12.71 3.01
CA ILE A 74 -11.03 13.16 2.65
C ILE A 74 -10.97 14.34 1.70
N GLU A 75 -10.08 15.30 1.96
CA GLU A 75 -9.88 16.46 1.10
C GLU A 75 -9.42 16.05 -0.31
N HIS A 76 -8.44 15.15 -0.41
CA HIS A 76 -7.98 14.65 -1.69
C HIS A 76 -9.08 13.88 -2.44
N MET A 77 -9.90 13.10 -1.75
CA MET A 77 -11.04 12.41 -2.36
C MET A 77 -12.06 13.40 -2.92
N ARG A 78 -12.37 14.46 -2.20
CA ARG A 78 -13.27 15.52 -2.67
C ARG A 78 -12.72 16.24 -3.89
N GLN A 79 -11.41 16.54 -3.89
CA GLN A 79 -10.74 17.20 -5.04
C GLN A 79 -10.75 16.32 -6.29
N ARG A 80 -10.63 14.99 -6.16
CA ARG A 80 -10.76 14.08 -7.30
C ARG A 80 -12.15 14.06 -7.89
N GLY A 81 -13.19 14.34 -7.08
CA GLY A 81 -14.56 14.45 -7.54
C GLY A 81 -15.14 13.19 -8.18
N ARG A 82 -14.64 12.00 -7.80
CA ARG A 82 -15.18 10.74 -8.29
C ARG A 82 -16.54 10.47 -7.66
N GLU A 83 -17.53 10.17 -8.49
CA GLU A 83 -18.93 10.06 -8.11
C GLU A 83 -19.16 9.02 -7.00
N TYR A 84 -18.48 7.88 -7.03
CA TYR A 84 -18.59 6.84 -6.00
C TYR A 84 -17.92 7.18 -4.68
N GLU A 85 -17.11 8.24 -4.62
CA GLU A 85 -16.44 8.71 -3.42
C GLU A 85 -17.28 9.74 -2.64
N ASP A 86 -18.29 10.35 -3.29
CA ASP A 86 -19.17 11.34 -2.66
C ASP A 86 -20.05 10.73 -1.55
N ASP A 87 -20.40 9.45 -1.68
CA ASP A 87 -21.22 8.69 -0.71
C ASP A 87 -20.38 7.88 0.28
N LEU A 88 -19.06 8.14 0.40
CA LEU A 88 -18.19 7.39 1.29
C LEU A 88 -18.53 7.64 2.75
N ASP A 89 -18.74 6.53 3.46
CA ASP A 89 -18.85 6.54 4.92
C ASP A 89 -17.50 6.94 5.53
N LEU A 90 -17.51 7.98 6.37
CA LEU A 90 -16.33 8.43 7.08
C LEU A 90 -15.71 7.34 7.95
N MET A 91 -16.55 6.48 8.54
CA MET A 91 -16.09 5.33 9.33
C MET A 91 -15.21 4.39 8.51
N TYR A 92 -15.58 4.17 7.24
CA TYR A 92 -14.75 3.38 6.32
C TYR A 92 -13.34 3.95 6.20
N VAL A 93 -13.23 5.27 6.00
CA VAL A 93 -11.93 5.94 5.87
C VAL A 93 -11.11 5.80 7.15
N TYR A 94 -11.72 6.00 8.31
CA TYR A 94 -11.05 5.86 9.61
C TYR A 94 -10.55 4.43 9.85
N GLU A 95 -11.42 3.45 9.66
CA GLU A 95 -11.08 2.04 9.87
C GLU A 95 -9.98 1.58 8.91
N LEU A 96 -10.07 1.98 7.65
CA LEU A 96 -9.06 1.64 6.65
C LEU A 96 -7.71 2.29 6.98
N LYS A 97 -7.71 3.55 7.41
CA LYS A 97 -6.49 4.26 7.83
C LYS A 97 -5.81 3.53 8.99
N GLU A 98 -6.55 3.09 10.00
CA GLU A 98 -6.01 2.32 11.11
C GLU A 98 -5.35 1.03 10.63
N LEU A 99 -5.99 0.31 9.73
CA LEU A 99 -5.45 -0.94 9.18
C LEU A 99 -4.18 -0.70 8.36
N TYR A 100 -4.13 0.39 7.59
CA TYR A 100 -2.92 0.78 6.87
C TYR A 100 -1.79 1.15 7.82
N ASP A 101 -2.07 1.88 8.88
CA ASP A 101 -1.07 2.24 9.89
C ASP A 101 -0.51 1.00 10.59
N GLU A 102 -1.37 0.03 10.93
CA GLU A 102 -0.94 -1.25 11.49
C GLU A 102 -0.07 -2.05 10.49
N TRP A 103 -0.50 -2.11 9.24
CA TRP A 103 0.28 -2.78 8.21
C TRP A 103 1.64 -2.12 7.98
N ALA A 104 1.70 -0.79 7.96
CA ALA A 104 2.94 -0.05 7.77
C ALA A 104 3.98 -0.36 8.86
N LYS A 105 3.55 -0.68 10.08
CA LYS A 105 4.44 -1.11 11.16
C LYS A 105 5.13 -2.45 10.89
N THR A 106 4.57 -3.26 9.99
CA THR A 106 5.15 -4.55 9.60
C THR A 106 6.24 -4.42 8.54
N LEU A 107 6.33 -3.27 7.88
CA LEU A 107 7.36 -3.00 6.88
C LEU A 107 8.74 -2.90 7.55
N PRO A 108 9.81 -3.37 6.89
CA PRO A 108 11.15 -3.29 7.46
C PRO A 108 11.60 -1.83 7.62
N PRO A 109 11.88 -1.37 8.86
CA PRO A 109 12.16 0.05 9.10
C PRO A 109 13.38 0.58 8.33
N GLU A 110 14.40 -0.27 8.17
CA GLU A 110 15.65 0.08 7.50
C GLU A 110 15.49 0.23 5.98
N ARG A 111 14.36 -0.24 5.43
CA ARG A 111 14.07 -0.17 3.99
C ARG A 111 12.79 0.62 3.68
N THR A 112 12.28 1.35 4.67
CA THR A 112 11.03 2.10 4.52
C THR A 112 11.27 3.57 4.81
N LEU A 113 10.94 4.44 3.86
CA LEU A 113 10.83 5.88 4.07
C LEU A 113 9.36 6.25 4.19
N ARG A 114 9.01 6.81 5.34
CA ARG A 114 7.68 7.35 5.60
C ARG A 114 7.65 8.83 5.22
N ILE A 115 6.77 9.18 4.31
CA ILE A 115 6.65 10.54 3.78
C ILE A 115 5.33 11.12 4.27
N ASN A 116 5.42 12.21 5.03
CA ASN A 116 4.23 12.93 5.50
C ASN A 116 3.70 13.81 4.37
N MET A 117 2.48 13.52 3.92
CA MET A 117 1.81 14.24 2.84
C MET A 117 0.87 15.33 3.35
N ASP A 118 0.73 15.51 4.67
CA ASP A 118 -0.02 16.63 5.23
C ASP A 118 0.69 17.94 4.88
N GLY A 119 -0.06 18.93 4.43
CA GLY A 119 0.52 20.21 3.99
C GLY A 119 0.97 20.24 2.53
N GLY A 120 0.93 19.12 1.81
CA GLY A 120 1.19 19.07 0.37
C GLY A 120 2.63 19.24 -0.08
N GLU A 121 3.56 19.33 0.86
CA GLU A 121 5.00 19.46 0.58
C GLU A 121 5.75 18.20 1.01
N TYR A 122 6.68 17.78 0.17
CA TYR A 122 7.60 16.66 0.45
C TYR A 122 8.99 17.00 -0.08
N ASP A 123 10.01 16.46 0.57
CA ASP A 123 11.40 16.67 0.17
C ASP A 123 11.86 15.62 -0.83
N LEU A 124 11.88 16.01 -2.10
CA LEU A 124 12.33 15.13 -3.18
C LEU A 124 13.79 14.69 -3.00
N ASN A 125 14.64 15.56 -2.46
CA ASN A 125 16.05 15.23 -2.22
C ASN A 125 16.20 14.14 -1.15
N GLU A 126 15.35 14.14 -0.12
CA GLU A 126 15.30 13.07 0.88
C GLU A 126 14.95 11.73 0.23
N ILE A 127 13.94 11.74 -0.65
CA ILE A 127 13.51 10.53 -1.37
C ILE A 127 14.66 10.00 -2.23
N VAL A 128 15.32 10.86 -3.01
CA VAL A 128 16.42 10.46 -3.87
C VAL A 128 17.59 9.88 -3.05
N ARG A 129 17.96 10.53 -1.96
CA ARG A 129 19.02 10.02 -1.07
C ARG A 129 18.66 8.66 -0.50
N PHE A 130 17.41 8.47 -0.09
CA PHE A 130 16.93 7.19 0.42
C PHE A 130 16.99 6.08 -0.63
N LEU A 131 16.61 6.38 -1.87
CA LEU A 131 16.61 5.40 -2.96
C LEU A 131 18.04 5.01 -3.38
N GLU A 132 18.98 5.93 -3.30
CA GLU A 132 20.38 5.72 -3.68
C GLU A 132 21.23 5.09 -2.57
N ALA A 133 20.73 5.06 -1.37
CA ALA A 133 21.47 4.56 -0.20
C ALA A 133 21.71 3.03 -0.22
#